data_d72d912966381ba00a1927cb293d7c3c
#
_entry.id   d72d912966381ba00a1927cb293d7c3c
#
_cell.length_a   1.000
_cell.length_b   1.000
_cell.length_c   1.000
_cell.angle_alpha   90.00
_cell.angle_beta   90.00
_cell.angle_gamma   90.00
#
_symmetry.space_group_name_H-M   'P 1'
#
loop_
_entity.id
_entity.type
_entity.pdbx_description
1 polymer ?
#
loop_
_entity_poly.entity_id
_entity_poly.type
_entity_poly.pdbx_seq_one_letter_code
_entity_poly.pdbx_strand_id
1 'polypeptide(L)'
;MNLITRVITMIRSGLSTDHYYEVMNHALKRVNNDDFTMLHYPLYINKSDTFLQAQENLTNHCISMIDILENKTILEIGCGNGVQTKYILNKYEPKSITGIDLNEDINKIANREKECRGIKNAHFYVDDAQQLSKFEDDSIDVIINIESAFHYPDKPLFLKQLFRVLKPGGHFLIADILTSHKKKKWFKKSWKKKMVFHHWDQKKYETELAKAKLKITRFEDITSGVTDGFRNYRAWLKDMKKGSFLENQFFKLFYIINARLDIYLLRTKRQYCIFSGIK
;
A
#
# COMPACT_ATOMS: atom_id res chain seq x y z
N MET A 1 2.81 24.90 -2.13
CA MET A 1 2.28 24.90 -0.74
C MET A 1 3.29 24.17 0.14
N ASN A 2 3.74 24.76 1.25
CA ASN A 2 4.71 24.10 2.13
C ASN A 2 4.05 22.95 2.93
N LEU A 3 4.86 22.08 3.54
CA LEU A 3 4.38 20.89 4.22
C LEU A 3 3.47 21.21 5.41
N ILE A 4 3.79 22.26 6.18
CA ILE A 4 2.97 22.69 7.33
C ILE A 4 1.57 23.06 6.86
N THR A 5 1.45 23.84 5.79
CA THR A 5 0.15 24.22 5.22
C THR A 5 -0.65 22.99 4.77
N ARG A 6 0.01 21.97 4.15
CA ARG A 6 -0.65 20.70 3.75
C ARG A 6 -1.18 19.96 4.97
N VAL A 7 -0.39 19.84 6.04
CA VAL A 7 -0.82 19.18 7.29
C VAL A 7 -1.99 19.94 7.93
N ILE A 8 -1.96 21.27 7.97
CA ILE A 8 -3.08 22.09 8.48
C ILE A 8 -4.33 21.85 7.63
N THR A 9 -4.21 21.83 6.31
CA THR A 9 -5.32 21.55 5.40
C THR A 9 -5.89 20.14 5.65
N MET A 10 -5.03 19.13 5.80
CA MET A 10 -5.42 17.77 6.13
C MET A 10 -6.21 17.70 7.46
N ILE A 11 -5.75 18.39 8.50
CA ILE A 11 -6.44 18.46 9.79
C ILE A 11 -7.80 19.17 9.65
N ARG A 12 -7.84 20.30 8.95
CA ARG A 12 -9.08 21.06 8.71
C ARG A 12 -10.09 20.30 7.85
N SER A 13 -9.64 19.50 6.90
CA SER A 13 -10.50 18.64 6.08
C SER A 13 -11.04 17.41 6.82
N GLY A 14 -10.67 17.25 8.09
CA GLY A 14 -11.07 16.11 8.93
C GLY A 14 -10.31 14.83 8.61
N LEU A 15 -9.04 14.93 8.25
CA LEU A 15 -8.15 13.81 7.95
C LEU A 15 -8.72 12.91 6.81
N SER A 16 -9.09 13.53 5.68
CA SER A 16 -9.50 12.74 4.52
C SER A 16 -8.34 11.89 3.99
N THR A 17 -8.64 10.74 3.42
CA THR A 17 -7.67 9.81 2.86
C THR A 17 -6.78 10.51 1.81
N ASP A 18 -7.36 11.30 0.92
CA ASP A 18 -6.63 12.00 -0.14
C ASP A 18 -5.59 12.97 0.39
N HIS A 19 -5.98 13.85 1.34
CA HIS A 19 -5.03 14.78 1.96
C HIS A 19 -3.96 14.06 2.79
N TYR A 20 -4.30 12.94 3.43
CA TYR A 20 -3.31 12.15 4.16
C TYR A 20 -2.21 11.64 3.22
N TYR A 21 -2.59 10.99 2.11
CA TYR A 21 -1.62 10.46 1.15
C TYR A 21 -0.88 11.58 0.41
N GLU A 22 -1.50 12.72 0.15
CA GLU A 22 -0.82 13.91 -0.37
C GLU A 22 0.30 14.38 0.57
N VAL A 23 -0.03 14.53 1.87
CA VAL A 23 0.97 14.91 2.89
C VAL A 23 2.08 13.89 2.96
N MET A 24 1.76 12.59 3.05
CA MET A 24 2.73 11.51 3.14
C MET A 24 3.66 11.49 1.93
N ASN A 25 3.12 11.61 0.73
CA ASN A 25 3.86 11.59 -0.51
C ASN A 25 4.91 12.73 -0.56
N HIS A 26 4.53 13.95 -0.20
CA HIS A 26 5.45 15.08 -0.15
C HIS A 26 6.44 15.02 1.01
N ALA A 27 6.04 14.45 2.11
CA ALA A 27 6.88 14.33 3.29
C ALA A 27 7.97 13.29 3.10
N LEU A 28 7.64 12.15 2.52
CA LEU A 28 8.58 11.06 2.27
C LEU A 28 9.64 11.41 1.22
N LYS A 29 9.36 12.29 0.27
CA LYS A 29 10.38 12.81 -0.65
C LYS A 29 11.60 13.39 0.06
N ARG A 30 11.40 14.04 1.21
CA ARG A 30 12.48 14.69 1.98
C ARG A 30 13.50 13.72 2.55
N VAL A 31 13.12 12.46 2.72
CA VAL A 31 14.01 11.40 3.22
C VAL A 31 14.62 10.57 2.11
N ASN A 32 14.18 10.75 0.89
CA ASN A 32 14.66 10.03 -0.29
C ASN A 32 15.24 10.99 -1.35
N ASN A 33 16.07 11.93 -0.95
CA ASN A 33 16.77 12.88 -1.85
C ASN A 33 15.85 13.63 -2.84
N ASP A 34 14.63 14.01 -2.41
CA ASP A 34 13.55 14.58 -3.20
C ASP A 34 12.93 13.66 -4.25
N ASP A 35 13.26 12.38 -4.25
CA ASP A 35 12.55 11.39 -5.05
C ASP A 35 11.39 10.76 -4.25
N PHE A 36 10.39 10.24 -4.95
CA PHE A 36 9.26 9.57 -4.31
C PHE A 36 9.67 8.23 -3.72
N THR A 37 9.00 7.83 -2.64
CA THR A 37 9.06 6.48 -2.07
C THR A 37 7.73 5.77 -2.29
N MET A 38 7.67 4.48 -2.02
CA MET A 38 6.40 3.76 -1.95
C MET A 38 5.54 4.27 -0.79
N LEU A 39 4.24 3.97 -0.80
CA LEU A 39 3.29 4.47 0.19
C LEU A 39 2.83 3.41 1.20
N HIS A 40 3.52 2.29 1.26
CA HIS A 40 3.27 1.20 2.21
C HIS A 40 4.32 1.11 3.31
N TYR A 41 4.09 0.27 4.30
CA TYR A 41 4.99 0.04 5.42
C TYR A 41 6.35 -0.52 4.99
N PRO A 42 7.42 -0.26 5.74
CA PRO A 42 8.74 -0.84 5.50
C PRO A 42 8.89 -2.20 6.18
N LEU A 43 9.64 -3.12 5.56
CA LEU A 43 10.13 -4.38 6.14
C LEU A 43 11.66 -4.35 6.17
N TYR A 44 12.25 -4.01 7.31
CA TYR A 44 13.70 -3.98 7.46
C TYR A 44 14.24 -5.39 7.64
N ILE A 45 15.10 -5.82 6.74
CA ILE A 45 15.83 -7.09 6.84
C ILE A 45 17.18 -6.82 7.51
N ASN A 46 17.88 -5.76 7.10
CA ASN A 46 19.15 -5.36 7.67
C ASN A 46 19.00 -4.02 8.40
N LYS A 47 19.83 -3.81 9.45
CA LYS A 47 19.85 -2.52 10.18
C LYS A 47 20.32 -1.34 9.33
N SER A 48 21.08 -1.62 8.26
CA SER A 48 21.61 -0.62 7.32
C SER A 48 20.63 -0.26 6.19
N ASP A 49 19.50 -0.96 6.07
CA ASP A 49 18.54 -0.69 5.01
C ASP A 49 18.03 0.76 5.10
N THR A 50 18.04 1.45 3.98
CA THR A 50 17.33 2.73 3.85
C THR A 50 15.82 2.50 3.92
N PHE A 51 15.06 3.58 4.10
CA PHE A 51 13.60 3.47 4.13
C PHE A 51 13.04 2.88 2.82
N LEU A 52 13.54 3.32 1.67
CA LEU A 52 13.13 2.79 0.37
C LEU A 52 13.51 1.32 0.22
N GLN A 53 14.74 0.92 0.60
CA GLN A 53 15.15 -0.49 0.58
C GLN A 53 14.24 -1.36 1.46
N ALA A 54 13.84 -0.87 2.63
CA ALA A 54 12.90 -1.58 3.49
C ALA A 54 11.50 -1.70 2.87
N GLN A 55 11.05 -0.74 2.08
CA GLN A 55 9.82 -0.85 1.30
C GLN A 55 9.97 -1.82 0.13
N GLU A 56 11.09 -1.79 -0.58
CA GLU A 56 11.43 -2.79 -1.61
C GLU A 56 11.47 -4.20 -1.03
N ASN A 57 12.00 -4.38 0.19
CA ASN A 57 12.00 -5.65 0.89
C ASN A 57 10.58 -6.16 1.16
N LEU A 58 9.65 -5.30 1.59
CA LEU A 58 8.25 -5.68 1.75
C LEU A 58 7.62 -6.12 0.42
N THR A 59 7.83 -5.34 -0.64
CA THR A 59 7.34 -5.69 -1.98
C THR A 59 7.90 -7.04 -2.43
N ASN A 60 9.21 -7.27 -2.27
CA ASN A 60 9.85 -8.54 -2.62
C ASN A 60 9.29 -9.71 -1.82
N HIS A 61 9.10 -9.51 -0.51
CA HIS A 61 8.53 -10.53 0.35
C HIS A 61 7.11 -10.90 -0.08
N CYS A 62 6.27 -9.90 -0.35
CA CYS A 62 4.94 -10.13 -0.90
C CYS A 62 4.99 -10.92 -2.23
N ILE A 63 5.81 -10.47 -3.19
CA ILE A 63 5.92 -11.11 -4.50
C ILE A 63 6.47 -12.53 -4.40
N SER A 64 7.34 -12.83 -3.42
CA SER A 64 7.85 -14.20 -3.22
C SER A 64 6.75 -15.22 -2.92
N MET A 65 5.56 -14.76 -2.57
CA MET A 65 4.38 -15.61 -2.39
C MET A 65 3.63 -15.90 -3.71
N ILE A 66 4.09 -15.35 -4.83
CA ILE A 66 3.64 -15.64 -6.19
C ILE A 66 4.84 -16.21 -6.94
N ASP A 67 4.65 -17.25 -7.73
CA ASP A 67 5.80 -17.99 -8.27
C ASP A 67 6.53 -17.24 -9.39
N ILE A 68 5.85 -16.64 -10.38
CA ILE A 68 6.51 -16.04 -11.55
C ILE A 68 5.73 -14.80 -12.02
N LEU A 69 6.44 -13.67 -12.18
CA LEU A 69 5.92 -12.45 -12.79
C LEU A 69 6.44 -12.19 -14.20
N GLU A 70 7.53 -12.84 -14.59
CA GLU A 70 8.16 -12.68 -15.90
C GLU A 70 7.15 -12.98 -17.03
N ASN A 71 7.13 -12.12 -18.04
CA ASN A 71 6.22 -12.20 -19.19
C ASN A 71 4.71 -12.21 -18.86
N LYS A 72 4.31 -11.84 -17.62
CA LYS A 72 2.91 -11.76 -17.20
C LYS A 72 2.32 -10.36 -17.41
N THR A 73 1.02 -10.32 -17.69
CA THR A 73 0.23 -9.08 -17.63
C THR A 73 -0.25 -8.88 -16.19
N ILE A 74 0.22 -7.81 -15.55
CA ILE A 74 -0.03 -7.54 -14.13
C ILE A 74 -1.00 -6.38 -13.98
N LEU A 75 -1.92 -6.51 -13.02
CA LEU A 75 -2.73 -5.41 -12.49
C LEU A 75 -2.32 -5.14 -11.04
N GLU A 76 -1.82 -3.94 -10.78
CA GLU A 76 -1.54 -3.43 -9.44
C GLU A 76 -2.70 -2.53 -9.00
N ILE A 77 -3.42 -2.94 -7.96
CA ILE A 77 -4.59 -2.21 -7.45
C ILE A 77 -4.18 -1.40 -6.21
N GLY A 78 -4.43 -0.09 -6.24
CA GLY A 78 -3.94 0.85 -5.24
C GLY A 78 -2.46 1.18 -5.45
N CYS A 79 -2.05 1.45 -6.69
CA CYS A 79 -0.64 1.66 -7.08
C CYS A 79 -0.03 2.96 -6.52
N GLY A 80 -0.85 3.86 -5.97
CA GLY A 80 -0.40 5.14 -5.46
C GLY A 80 0.40 5.94 -6.49
N ASN A 81 1.56 6.43 -6.11
CA ASN A 81 2.44 7.26 -6.96
C ASN A 81 3.25 6.49 -8.02
N GLY A 82 3.03 5.17 -8.17
CA GLY A 82 3.66 4.34 -9.18
C GLY A 82 5.11 3.92 -8.89
N VAL A 83 5.67 4.26 -7.74
CA VAL A 83 7.05 3.87 -7.38
C VAL A 83 7.17 2.35 -7.25
N GLN A 84 6.20 1.69 -6.60
CA GLN A 84 6.14 0.23 -6.50
C GLN A 84 5.97 -0.43 -7.86
N THR A 85 5.06 0.09 -8.70
CA THR A 85 4.84 -0.38 -10.07
C THR A 85 6.14 -0.38 -10.87
N LYS A 86 6.88 0.73 -10.82
CA LYS A 86 8.19 0.86 -11.49
C LYS A 86 9.21 -0.14 -10.93
N TYR A 87 9.25 -0.31 -9.62
CA TYR A 87 10.17 -1.26 -8.99
C TYR A 87 9.88 -2.69 -9.46
N ILE A 88 8.60 -3.09 -9.48
CA ILE A 88 8.17 -4.41 -9.96
C ILE A 88 8.56 -4.59 -11.43
N LEU A 89 8.28 -3.59 -12.27
CA LEU A 89 8.61 -3.64 -13.70
C LEU A 89 10.11 -3.86 -13.93
N ASN A 90 10.95 -3.12 -13.23
CA ASN A 90 12.40 -3.17 -13.44
C ASN A 90 13.05 -4.45 -12.88
N LYS A 91 12.47 -5.03 -11.83
CA LYS A 91 13.08 -6.17 -11.15
C LYS A 91 12.58 -7.52 -11.64
N TYR A 92 11.30 -7.61 -12.01
CA TYR A 92 10.64 -8.86 -12.32
C TYR A 92 10.27 -9.01 -13.81
N GLU A 93 10.53 -8.00 -14.60
CA GLU A 93 10.40 -7.98 -16.07
C GLU A 93 9.07 -8.56 -16.58
N PRO A 94 7.90 -8.12 -16.03
CA PRO A 94 6.63 -8.54 -16.57
C PRO A 94 6.45 -8.05 -18.02
N LYS A 95 5.55 -8.69 -18.76
CA LYS A 95 5.15 -8.22 -20.11
C LYS A 95 4.62 -6.79 -20.05
N SER A 96 3.75 -6.51 -19.09
CA SER A 96 3.22 -5.18 -18.81
C SER A 96 2.66 -5.13 -17.39
N ILE A 97 2.61 -3.93 -16.81
CA ILE A 97 1.96 -3.69 -15.53
C ILE A 97 1.03 -2.49 -15.65
N THR A 98 -0.22 -2.67 -15.26
CA THR A 98 -1.20 -1.60 -15.16
C THR A 98 -1.45 -1.30 -13.69
N GLY A 99 -1.16 -0.06 -13.27
CA GLY A 99 -1.50 0.44 -11.95
C GLY A 99 -2.82 1.20 -11.97
N ILE A 100 -3.68 0.95 -10.99
CA ILE A 100 -4.89 1.76 -10.76
C ILE A 100 -4.91 2.32 -9.36
N ASP A 101 -5.41 3.53 -9.24
CA ASP A 101 -5.71 4.18 -7.96
C ASP A 101 -6.95 5.06 -8.11
N LEU A 102 -7.75 5.19 -7.05
CA LEU A 102 -8.94 6.03 -7.06
C LEU A 102 -8.58 7.52 -6.99
N ASN A 103 -7.41 7.86 -6.42
CA ASN A 103 -6.96 9.23 -6.27
C ASN A 103 -6.34 9.76 -7.56
N GLU A 104 -7.06 10.69 -8.21
CA GLU A 104 -6.65 11.30 -9.48
C GLU A 104 -5.30 12.04 -9.38
N ASP A 105 -5.04 12.76 -8.29
CA ASP A 105 -3.83 13.57 -8.16
C ASP A 105 -2.58 12.71 -7.94
N ILE A 106 -2.71 11.59 -7.22
CA ILE A 106 -1.63 10.61 -7.08
C ILE A 106 -1.39 9.91 -8.42
N ASN A 107 -2.45 9.60 -9.17
CA ASN A 107 -2.35 8.98 -10.48
C ASN A 107 -1.66 9.92 -11.51
N LYS A 108 -1.90 11.23 -11.45
CA LYS A 108 -1.17 12.23 -12.24
C LYS A 108 0.33 12.20 -11.95
N ILE A 109 0.73 11.99 -10.68
CA ILE A 109 2.15 11.84 -10.30
C ILE A 109 2.73 10.60 -10.95
N ALA A 110 2.06 9.45 -10.87
CA ALA A 110 2.51 8.19 -11.48
C ALA A 110 2.71 8.32 -13.00
N ASN A 111 1.76 8.94 -13.71
CA ASN A 111 1.86 9.18 -15.14
C ASN A 111 3.02 10.12 -15.49
N ARG A 112 3.19 11.22 -14.75
CA ARG A 112 4.31 12.15 -14.95
C ARG A 112 5.67 11.47 -14.74
N GLU A 113 5.82 10.69 -13.68
CA GLU A 113 7.05 9.94 -13.42
C GLU A 113 7.33 8.91 -14.51
N LYS A 114 6.30 8.26 -15.03
CA LYS A 114 6.39 7.36 -16.19
C LYS A 114 6.94 8.08 -17.41
N GLU A 115 6.36 9.22 -17.76
CA GLU A 115 6.77 10.02 -18.92
C GLU A 115 8.19 10.54 -18.78
N CYS A 116 8.53 11.16 -17.64
CA CYS A 116 9.87 11.71 -17.37
C CYS A 116 10.97 10.66 -17.44
N ARG A 117 10.66 9.41 -17.15
CA ARG A 117 11.64 8.30 -17.12
C ARG A 117 11.55 7.38 -18.34
N GLY A 118 10.70 7.66 -19.31
CA GLY A 118 10.54 6.90 -20.55
C GLY A 118 10.07 5.45 -20.36
N ILE A 119 9.25 5.18 -19.32
CA ILE A 119 8.78 3.83 -19.01
C ILE A 119 7.67 3.43 -19.96
N LYS A 120 7.88 2.40 -20.80
CA LYS A 120 6.93 2.01 -21.86
C LYS A 120 5.89 1.00 -21.40
N ASN A 121 6.26 0.02 -20.59
CA ASN A 121 5.41 -1.14 -20.25
C ASN A 121 4.60 -0.95 -18.94
N ALA A 122 4.51 0.28 -18.41
CA ALA A 122 3.64 0.64 -17.31
C ALA A 122 2.50 1.54 -17.81
N HIS A 123 1.29 1.31 -17.30
CA HIS A 123 0.12 2.13 -17.57
C HIS A 123 -0.55 2.51 -16.25
N PHE A 124 -1.06 3.75 -16.14
CA PHE A 124 -1.71 4.22 -14.92
C PHE A 124 -3.07 4.82 -15.24
N TYR A 125 -4.11 4.36 -14.53
CA TYR A 125 -5.47 4.82 -14.70
C TYR A 125 -6.15 5.13 -13.37
N VAL A 126 -7.05 6.10 -13.38
CA VAL A 126 -8.01 6.27 -12.29
C VAL A 126 -9.11 5.23 -12.48
N ASP A 127 -9.28 4.33 -11.51
CA ASP A 127 -10.36 3.35 -11.48
C ASP A 127 -10.66 2.92 -10.04
N ASP A 128 -11.88 2.46 -9.81
CA ASP A 128 -12.30 1.90 -8.52
C ASP A 128 -12.00 0.41 -8.46
N ALA A 129 -11.24 0.00 -7.45
CA ALA A 129 -10.93 -1.40 -7.18
C ALA A 129 -12.18 -2.29 -7.08
N GLN A 130 -13.32 -1.72 -6.70
CA GLN A 130 -14.58 -2.43 -6.54
C GLN A 130 -15.37 -2.55 -7.87
N GLN A 131 -14.90 -1.91 -8.93
CA GLN A 131 -15.55 -1.94 -10.25
C GLN A 131 -14.65 -2.56 -11.32
N LEU A 132 -13.35 -2.19 -11.34
CA LEU A 132 -12.39 -2.58 -12.37
C LEU A 132 -12.96 -2.39 -13.78
N SER A 133 -13.54 -1.21 -14.00
CA SER A 133 -14.36 -0.91 -15.19
C SER A 133 -13.59 -0.90 -16.51
N LYS A 134 -12.27 -0.77 -16.42
CA LYS A 134 -11.36 -0.70 -17.57
C LYS A 134 -10.80 -2.06 -17.99
N PHE A 135 -11.20 -3.13 -17.31
CA PHE A 135 -10.62 -4.47 -17.51
C PHE A 135 -11.68 -5.47 -17.95
N GLU A 136 -11.35 -6.22 -18.98
CA GLU A 136 -12.19 -7.31 -19.48
C GLU A 136 -12.09 -8.53 -18.57
N ASP A 137 -13.06 -9.43 -18.69
CA ASP A 137 -13.04 -10.72 -18.02
C ASP A 137 -11.84 -11.54 -18.51
N ASP A 138 -11.24 -12.33 -17.62
CA ASP A 138 -10.15 -13.26 -17.93
C ASP A 138 -8.97 -12.63 -18.70
N SER A 139 -8.63 -11.34 -18.40
CA SER A 139 -7.62 -10.57 -19.11
C SER A 139 -6.26 -10.47 -18.40
N ILE A 140 -6.23 -10.67 -17.08
CA ILE A 140 -5.07 -10.43 -16.22
C ILE A 140 -4.46 -11.74 -15.73
N ASP A 141 -3.12 -11.87 -15.84
CA ASP A 141 -2.40 -13.05 -15.34
C ASP A 141 -2.16 -12.97 -13.82
N VAL A 142 -1.83 -11.78 -13.31
CA VAL A 142 -1.50 -11.57 -11.89
C VAL A 142 -2.10 -10.28 -11.37
N ILE A 143 -2.77 -10.33 -10.22
CA ILE A 143 -3.23 -9.14 -9.48
C ILE A 143 -2.41 -8.97 -8.21
N ILE A 144 -1.90 -7.75 -8.00
CA ILE A 144 -1.17 -7.35 -6.79
C ILE A 144 -1.93 -6.23 -6.10
N ASN A 145 -2.21 -6.41 -4.80
CA ASN A 145 -2.82 -5.40 -3.94
C ASN A 145 -2.06 -5.35 -2.62
N ILE A 146 -1.31 -4.27 -2.38
CA ILE A 146 -0.51 -4.08 -1.17
C ILE A 146 -0.97 -2.81 -0.46
N GLU A 147 -1.43 -2.95 0.79
CA GLU A 147 -1.85 -1.86 1.69
C GLU A 147 -2.90 -0.90 1.10
N SER A 148 -3.87 -1.41 0.37
CA SER A 148 -4.97 -0.59 -0.12
C SER A 148 -6.36 -1.17 0.18
N ALA A 149 -6.50 -2.50 0.33
CA ALA A 149 -7.80 -3.14 0.53
C ALA A 149 -8.54 -2.70 1.81
N PHE A 150 -7.84 -2.27 2.86
CA PHE A 150 -8.50 -1.75 4.05
C PHE A 150 -9.27 -0.43 3.83
N HIS A 151 -9.10 0.21 2.68
CA HIS A 151 -9.88 1.39 2.28
C HIS A 151 -11.19 1.04 1.58
N TYR A 152 -11.39 -0.19 1.12
CA TYR A 152 -12.55 -0.56 0.31
C TYR A 152 -13.79 -0.83 1.17
N PRO A 153 -14.88 -0.06 1.00
CA PRO A 153 -16.12 -0.27 1.77
C PRO A 153 -16.82 -1.57 1.41
N ASP A 154 -16.80 -1.98 0.14
CA ASP A 154 -17.39 -3.23 -0.35
C ASP A 154 -16.30 -4.21 -0.82
N LYS A 155 -15.57 -4.80 0.12
CA LYS A 155 -14.56 -5.82 -0.22
C LYS A 155 -15.14 -7.08 -0.88
N PRO A 156 -16.37 -7.56 -0.58
CA PRO A 156 -16.95 -8.65 -1.35
C PRO A 156 -17.06 -8.33 -2.84
N LEU A 157 -17.46 -7.10 -3.19
CA LEU A 157 -17.49 -6.66 -4.59
C LEU A 157 -16.08 -6.60 -5.19
N PHE A 158 -15.10 -6.06 -4.46
CA PHE A 158 -13.69 -6.08 -4.86
C PHE A 158 -13.21 -7.50 -5.19
N LEU A 159 -13.44 -8.48 -4.30
CA LEU A 159 -13.03 -9.87 -4.52
C LEU A 159 -13.74 -10.51 -5.73
N LYS A 160 -15.02 -10.18 -5.94
CA LYS A 160 -15.76 -10.60 -7.13
C LYS A 160 -15.13 -10.04 -8.42
N GLN A 161 -14.69 -8.78 -8.41
CA GLN A 161 -14.01 -8.18 -9.55
C GLN A 161 -12.62 -8.80 -9.78
N LEU A 162 -11.88 -9.12 -8.72
CA LEU A 162 -10.62 -9.88 -8.86
C LEU A 162 -10.86 -11.18 -9.61
N PHE A 163 -11.85 -11.96 -9.16
CA PHE A 163 -12.19 -13.21 -9.84
C PHE A 163 -12.60 -12.99 -11.29
N ARG A 164 -13.37 -11.94 -11.58
CA ARG A 164 -13.80 -11.63 -12.95
C ARG A 164 -12.63 -11.40 -13.89
N VAL A 165 -11.72 -10.51 -13.52
CA VAL A 165 -10.64 -10.06 -14.42
C VAL A 165 -9.45 -11.01 -14.48
N LEU A 166 -9.23 -11.86 -13.45
CA LEU A 166 -8.19 -12.88 -13.48
C LEU A 166 -8.51 -13.95 -14.51
N LYS A 167 -7.50 -14.34 -15.29
CA LYS A 167 -7.55 -15.52 -16.16
C LYS A 167 -7.76 -16.79 -15.33
N PRO A 168 -8.35 -17.84 -15.88
CA PRO A 168 -8.30 -19.18 -15.26
C PRO A 168 -6.87 -19.57 -14.92
N GLY A 169 -6.62 -19.93 -13.65
CA GLY A 169 -5.27 -20.21 -13.14
C GLY A 169 -4.40 -18.96 -12.91
N GLY A 170 -4.95 -17.75 -13.08
CA GLY A 170 -4.29 -16.50 -12.73
C GLY A 170 -4.11 -16.35 -11.22
N HIS A 171 -3.08 -15.60 -10.83
CA HIS A 171 -2.68 -15.45 -9.43
C HIS A 171 -3.15 -14.13 -8.83
N PHE A 172 -3.47 -14.14 -7.55
CA PHE A 172 -3.68 -12.92 -6.77
C PHE A 172 -2.77 -12.85 -5.55
N LEU A 173 -2.45 -11.64 -5.15
CA LEU A 173 -1.76 -11.31 -3.92
C LEU A 173 -2.49 -10.13 -3.25
N ILE A 174 -2.84 -10.30 -1.98
CA ILE A 174 -3.41 -9.25 -1.12
C ILE A 174 -2.59 -9.18 0.15
N ALA A 175 -1.88 -8.06 0.36
CA ALA A 175 -1.23 -7.72 1.63
C ALA A 175 -2.05 -6.62 2.30
N ASP A 176 -2.63 -6.90 3.45
CA ASP A 176 -3.57 -5.99 4.12
C ASP A 176 -3.37 -5.93 5.64
N ILE A 177 -3.84 -4.85 6.23
CA ILE A 177 -3.84 -4.63 7.67
C ILE A 177 -5.16 -5.13 8.24
N LEU A 178 -5.12 -6.23 8.98
CA LEU A 178 -6.29 -6.91 9.53
C LEU A 178 -6.57 -6.49 10.97
N THR A 179 -7.79 -6.75 11.44
CA THR A 179 -8.10 -6.70 12.88
C THR A 179 -7.68 -7.99 13.56
N SER A 180 -6.92 -7.89 14.65
CA SER A 180 -6.57 -9.04 15.49
C SER A 180 -7.78 -9.51 16.31
N HIS A 181 -7.94 -10.84 16.47
CA HIS A 181 -8.95 -11.44 17.35
C HIS A 181 -8.78 -11.09 18.83
N LYS A 182 -7.66 -10.50 19.25
CA LYS A 182 -7.41 -10.06 20.63
C LYS A 182 -8.24 -8.84 21.06
N LYS A 183 -9.50 -8.76 20.64
CA LYS A 183 -10.37 -7.61 20.93
C LYS A 183 -10.76 -7.54 22.40
N LYS A 184 -10.27 -6.49 23.10
CA LYS A 184 -11.10 -5.83 24.13
C LYS A 184 -11.88 -4.71 23.44
N LYS A 185 -13.23 -4.84 23.40
CA LYS A 185 -14.17 -3.80 22.98
C LYS A 185 -14.05 -2.61 23.95
N TRP A 186 -13.18 -1.64 23.69
CA TRP A 186 -13.26 -0.36 24.39
C TRP A 186 -12.92 0.78 23.43
N PHE A 187 -13.77 1.80 23.45
CA PHE A 187 -13.79 3.01 22.63
C PHE A 187 -14.25 2.86 21.17
N LYS A 188 -15.59 2.82 21.01
CA LYS A 188 -16.25 3.49 19.90
C LYS A 188 -16.29 4.98 20.22
N LYS A 189 -15.40 5.79 19.68
CA LYS A 189 -15.63 7.24 19.53
C LYS A 189 -14.78 7.80 18.39
N SER A 190 -15.38 8.02 17.32
CA SER A 190 -15.60 9.19 16.44
C SER A 190 -14.48 10.24 16.36
N TRP A 191 -13.25 9.82 16.03
CA TRP A 191 -12.27 10.72 15.38
C TRP A 191 -12.34 10.62 13.84
N LYS A 192 -13.33 9.90 13.31
CA LYS A 192 -13.32 9.27 11.99
C LYS A 192 -14.50 9.70 11.15
N LYS A 193 -14.65 10.97 10.81
CA LYS A 193 -15.72 11.31 9.86
C LYS A 193 -15.28 11.22 8.38
N LYS A 194 -13.98 11.16 8.06
CA LYS A 194 -13.51 11.19 6.66
C LYS A 194 -12.47 10.14 6.25
N MET A 195 -11.65 9.61 7.18
CA MET A 195 -10.77 8.48 6.89
C MET A 195 -11.40 7.21 7.48
N VAL A 196 -12.11 6.45 6.66
CA VAL A 196 -12.81 5.24 7.09
C VAL A 196 -11.95 4.04 6.69
N PHE A 197 -11.64 3.18 7.67
CA PHE A 197 -10.93 1.93 7.45
C PHE A 197 -11.87 0.75 7.62
N HIS A 198 -11.89 -0.12 6.65
CA HIS A 198 -12.73 -1.33 6.58
C HIS A 198 -11.88 -2.58 6.85
N HIS A 199 -11.24 -2.65 8.02
CA HIS A 199 -10.43 -3.83 8.36
C HIS A 199 -11.30 -5.06 8.58
N TRP A 200 -10.92 -6.15 7.97
CA TRP A 200 -11.44 -7.51 8.25
C TRP A 200 -10.48 -8.25 9.17
N ASP A 201 -10.94 -9.34 9.77
CA ASP A 201 -10.08 -10.34 10.38
C ASP A 201 -9.74 -11.45 9.37
N GLN A 202 -8.76 -12.28 9.70
CA GLN A 202 -8.28 -13.36 8.83
C GLN A 202 -9.44 -14.28 8.41
N LYS A 203 -10.25 -14.75 9.37
CA LYS A 203 -11.36 -15.68 9.10
C LYS A 203 -12.37 -15.10 8.10
N LYS A 204 -12.65 -13.81 8.22
CA LYS A 204 -13.54 -13.13 7.27
C LYS A 204 -12.91 -13.07 5.87
N TYR A 205 -11.60 -12.77 5.76
CA TYR A 205 -10.90 -12.81 4.48
C TYR A 205 -10.97 -14.19 3.83
N GLU A 206 -10.63 -15.25 4.57
CA GLU A 206 -10.68 -16.64 4.08
C GLU A 206 -12.09 -17.01 3.60
N THR A 207 -13.10 -16.64 4.37
CA THR A 207 -14.50 -16.91 4.02
C THR A 207 -14.95 -16.20 2.75
N GLU A 208 -14.62 -14.91 2.62
CA GLU A 208 -15.07 -14.11 1.48
C GLU A 208 -14.25 -14.42 0.20
N LEU A 209 -12.96 -14.75 0.32
CA LEU A 209 -12.16 -15.28 -0.80
C LEU A 209 -12.76 -16.58 -1.33
N ALA A 210 -13.12 -17.52 -0.46
CA ALA A 210 -13.77 -18.76 -0.86
C ALA A 210 -15.14 -18.53 -1.54
N LYS A 211 -15.95 -17.59 -1.03
CA LYS A 211 -17.22 -17.21 -1.69
C LYS A 211 -17.00 -16.61 -3.07
N ALA A 212 -15.93 -15.84 -3.25
CA ALA A 212 -15.53 -15.29 -4.54
C ALA A 212 -14.87 -16.33 -5.46
N LYS A 213 -14.79 -17.62 -5.06
CA LYS A 213 -14.14 -18.72 -5.77
C LYS A 213 -12.63 -18.51 -5.98
N LEU A 214 -12.01 -17.71 -5.13
CA LEU A 214 -10.56 -17.50 -5.09
C LEU A 214 -9.95 -18.47 -4.08
N LYS A 215 -9.03 -19.33 -4.53
CA LYS A 215 -8.39 -20.36 -3.70
C LYS A 215 -7.09 -19.83 -3.11
N ILE A 216 -7.00 -19.72 -1.79
CA ILE A 216 -5.76 -19.38 -1.08
C ILE A 216 -4.78 -20.55 -1.23
N THR A 217 -3.55 -20.26 -1.65
CA THR A 217 -2.45 -21.23 -1.72
C THR A 217 -1.40 -20.99 -0.65
N ARG A 218 -1.17 -19.71 -0.27
CA ARG A 218 -0.24 -19.33 0.80
C ARG A 218 -0.86 -18.24 1.65
N PHE A 219 -0.56 -18.27 2.95
CA PHE A 219 -0.92 -17.24 3.93
C PHE A 219 0.26 -16.99 4.86
N GLU A 220 0.53 -15.73 5.18
CA GLU A 220 1.58 -15.38 6.13
C GLU A 220 1.17 -14.16 6.97
N ASP A 221 1.44 -14.23 8.28
CA ASP A 221 1.34 -13.10 9.22
C ASP A 221 2.76 -12.55 9.47
N ILE A 222 3.07 -11.42 8.87
CA ILE A 222 4.37 -10.74 8.99
C ILE A 222 4.36 -9.58 10.00
N THR A 223 3.37 -9.55 10.88
CA THR A 223 3.17 -8.46 11.87
C THR A 223 4.44 -8.16 12.67
N SER A 224 5.18 -9.19 13.10
CA SER A 224 6.41 -9.00 13.87
C SER A 224 7.49 -8.30 13.07
N GLY A 225 7.73 -8.72 11.82
CA GLY A 225 8.72 -8.14 10.93
C GLY A 225 8.44 -6.65 10.63
N VAL A 226 7.19 -6.33 10.30
CA VAL A 226 6.76 -4.94 10.07
C VAL A 226 6.88 -4.11 11.35
N THR A 227 6.44 -4.66 12.51
CA THR A 227 6.51 -3.95 13.80
C THR A 227 7.95 -3.66 14.22
N ASP A 228 8.86 -4.61 14.03
CA ASP A 228 10.28 -4.43 14.34
C ASP A 228 10.94 -3.45 13.38
N GLY A 229 10.50 -3.40 12.13
CA GLY A 229 10.91 -2.41 11.15
C GLY A 229 10.66 -0.98 11.61
N PHE A 230 9.54 -0.70 12.21
CA PHE A 230 9.24 0.63 12.77
C PHE A 230 10.18 1.07 13.90
N ARG A 231 10.92 0.17 14.55
CA ARG A 231 11.95 0.54 15.52
C ARG A 231 13.19 1.18 14.88
N ASN A 232 13.52 0.80 13.65
CA ASN A 232 14.64 1.35 12.89
C ASN A 232 14.32 2.73 12.30
N TYR A 233 13.10 3.12 12.36
CA TYR A 233 12.51 4.34 11.83
C TYR A 233 13.19 5.64 12.27
N ARG A 234 13.75 5.67 13.49
CA ARG A 234 14.48 6.84 13.98
C ARG A 234 15.80 7.07 13.26
N ALA A 235 16.38 6.04 12.66
CA ALA A 235 17.68 6.16 12.00
C ALA A 235 17.57 7.04 10.76
N TRP A 236 16.57 6.79 9.90
CA TRP A 236 16.42 7.58 8.67
C TRP A 236 15.84 8.98 8.89
N LEU A 237 15.09 9.23 9.98
CA LEU A 237 14.68 10.58 10.34
C LEU A 237 15.88 11.52 10.64
N LYS A 238 17.06 10.97 10.95
CA LYS A 238 18.29 11.76 11.14
C LYS A 238 18.81 12.30 9.81
N ASP A 239 18.53 11.62 8.71
CA ASP A 239 19.04 11.95 7.38
C ASP A 239 18.18 13.00 6.63
N MET A 240 17.13 13.51 7.27
CA MET A 240 16.33 14.61 6.74
C MET A 240 17.16 15.90 6.67
N LYS A 241 17.74 16.17 5.50
CA LYS A 241 18.60 17.32 5.26
C LYS A 241 17.90 18.48 4.54
N LYS A 242 16.75 18.25 3.92
CA LYS A 242 16.04 19.24 3.09
C LYS A 242 14.83 19.85 3.79
N GLY A 243 14.62 21.14 3.59
CA GLY A 243 13.55 21.94 4.18
C GLY A 243 14.06 22.85 5.31
N SER A 244 13.17 23.74 5.81
CA SER A 244 13.50 24.58 6.96
C SER A 244 13.67 23.75 8.24
N PHE A 245 14.47 24.26 9.18
CA PHE A 245 14.69 23.59 10.47
C PHE A 245 13.34 23.29 11.17
N LEU A 246 12.44 24.27 11.22
CA LEU A 246 11.13 24.13 11.86
C LEU A 246 10.24 23.08 11.19
N GLU A 247 10.20 23.06 9.86
CA GLU A 247 9.46 22.05 9.11
C GLU A 247 9.99 20.63 9.38
N ASN A 248 11.33 20.49 9.43
CA ASN A 248 11.94 19.19 9.71
C ASN A 248 11.64 18.70 11.14
N GLN A 249 11.68 19.59 12.14
CA GLN A 249 11.32 19.22 13.52
C GLN A 249 9.84 18.84 13.63
N PHE A 250 8.95 19.63 13.03
CA PHE A 250 7.51 19.33 12.99
C PHE A 250 7.24 17.97 12.34
N PHE A 251 7.88 17.71 11.21
CA PHE A 251 7.70 16.47 10.50
C PHE A 251 8.26 15.25 11.27
N LYS A 252 9.45 15.39 11.88
CA LYS A 252 10.02 14.35 12.74
C LYS A 252 9.08 14.00 13.89
N LEU A 253 8.51 14.99 14.54
CA LEU A 253 7.56 14.77 15.64
C LEU A 253 6.28 14.07 15.14
N PHE A 254 5.70 14.58 14.06
CA PHE A 254 4.50 14.00 13.44
C PHE A 254 4.74 12.51 13.10
N TYR A 255 5.86 12.22 12.49
CA TYR A 255 6.22 10.87 12.08
C TYR A 255 6.49 9.93 13.27
N ILE A 256 7.19 10.40 14.30
CA ILE A 256 7.43 9.62 15.53
C ILE A 256 6.11 9.26 16.22
N ILE A 257 5.16 10.18 16.25
CA ILE A 257 3.83 9.95 16.86
C ILE A 257 3.09 8.88 16.06
N ASN A 258 3.04 9.00 14.72
CA ASN A 258 2.37 8.03 13.86
C ASN A 258 3.02 6.63 13.98
N ALA A 259 4.34 6.53 13.91
CA ALA A 259 5.04 5.25 14.05
C ALA A 259 4.79 4.58 15.41
N ARG A 260 4.76 5.35 16.50
CA ARG A 260 4.41 4.81 17.83
C ARG A 260 2.97 4.30 17.88
N LEU A 261 2.05 5.00 17.23
CA LEU A 261 0.66 4.57 17.13
C LEU A 261 0.55 3.28 16.32
N ASP A 262 1.23 3.20 15.18
CA ASP A 262 1.22 2.01 14.33
C ASP A 262 1.84 0.80 15.04
N ILE A 263 2.98 0.96 15.71
CA ILE A 263 3.57 -0.08 16.56
C ILE A 263 2.58 -0.55 17.63
N TYR A 264 1.93 0.38 18.32
CA TYR A 264 0.94 0.03 19.34
C TYR A 264 -0.24 -0.74 18.74
N LEU A 265 -0.76 -0.28 17.61
CA LEU A 265 -1.89 -0.92 16.92
C LEU A 265 -1.52 -2.33 16.42
N LEU A 266 -0.37 -2.49 15.76
CA LEU A 266 0.11 -3.79 15.27
C LEU A 266 0.37 -4.78 16.41
N ARG A 267 0.85 -4.32 17.56
CA ARG A 267 1.07 -5.19 18.74
C ARG A 267 -0.18 -5.60 19.48
N THR A 268 -1.27 -4.83 19.36
CA THR A 268 -2.42 -4.99 20.24
C THR A 268 -3.75 -5.25 19.55
N LYS A 269 -3.93 -4.74 18.34
CA LYS A 269 -5.25 -4.68 17.70
C LYS A 269 -5.25 -5.05 16.22
N ARG A 270 -4.09 -5.10 15.57
CA ARG A 270 -3.96 -5.31 14.14
C ARG A 270 -2.94 -6.39 13.82
N GLN A 271 -3.04 -6.93 12.64
CA GLN A 271 -2.08 -7.86 12.04
C GLN A 271 -1.78 -7.38 10.63
N TYR A 272 -0.56 -7.60 10.18
CA TYR A 272 -0.18 -7.42 8.79
C TYR A 272 -0.10 -8.79 8.14
N CYS A 273 -1.01 -9.08 7.24
CA CYS A 273 -1.15 -10.41 6.66
C CYS A 273 -1.10 -10.36 5.14
N ILE A 274 -0.54 -11.42 4.57
CA ILE A 274 -0.43 -11.61 3.14
C ILE A 274 -1.20 -12.88 2.77
N PHE A 275 -2.08 -12.76 1.79
CA PHE A 275 -2.80 -13.86 1.15
C PHE A 275 -2.36 -13.94 -0.31
N SER A 276 -1.97 -15.10 -0.77
CA SER A 276 -1.82 -15.35 -2.19
C SER A 276 -2.58 -16.60 -2.61
N GLY A 277 -2.95 -16.65 -3.88
CA GLY A 277 -3.75 -17.75 -4.38
C GLY A 277 -4.04 -17.65 -5.87
N ILE A 278 -4.99 -18.45 -6.31
CA ILE A 278 -5.37 -18.60 -7.72
C ILE A 278 -6.88 -18.50 -7.92
N LYS A 279 -7.26 -18.12 -9.16
CA LYS A 279 -8.61 -18.26 -9.68
C LYS A 279 -8.92 -19.71 -10.01
#